data_fe634393ae3a084dd203d69410f98d7c
#
_entry.id   fe634393ae3a084dd203d69410f98d7c
#
_cell.length_a   1.000
_cell.length_b   1.000
_cell.length_c   1.000
_cell.angle_alpha   90.00
_cell.angle_beta   90.00
_cell.angle_gamma   90.00
#
_symmetry.space_group_name_H-M   'P 1'
#
loop_
_entity.id
_entity.type
_entity.pdbx_description
1 polymer ?
#
loop_
_entity_poly.entity_id
_entity_poly.type
_entity_poly.pdbx_seq_one_letter_code
_entity_poly.pdbx_strand_id
1 'polypeptide(L)'
;QGYGQEFVRSILGDYGNKDYQDLLLGVDDVLNHHPEIDPQKIHVVGGSYGGFMTNWIVGHTDRFCSAVTQRSISNWISFYGTSDIGPFFVKYQLLHDLDESKTLWEMSPLAYADHVSTPTLVLHGENDLRCPQEQGQQFYTALKRNDIDTKLILFPHSSHGLSRSGLPNLRLERLSAITDWMKTHE
;
A
#
# COMPACT_ATOMS: atom_id res chain seq x y z
N GLN A 1 -3.12 -9.55 -15.63
CA GLN A 1 -3.39 -10.82 -16.35
C GLN A 1 -4.45 -10.57 -17.41
N GLY A 2 -4.46 -11.37 -18.47
CA GLY A 2 -5.45 -11.25 -19.55
C GLY A 2 -4.95 -10.51 -20.81
N TYR A 3 -3.88 -9.76 -20.71
CA TYR A 3 -3.30 -8.96 -21.81
C TYR A 3 -1.99 -9.53 -22.38
N GLY A 4 -1.73 -10.81 -22.09
CA GLY A 4 -0.55 -11.53 -22.60
C GLY A 4 0.66 -11.50 -21.64
N GLN A 5 1.66 -12.33 -21.99
CA GLN A 5 2.81 -12.57 -21.13
C GLN A 5 3.76 -11.36 -21.04
N GLU A 6 3.90 -10.61 -22.12
CA GLU A 6 4.73 -9.39 -22.13
C GLU A 6 4.19 -8.34 -21.17
N PHE A 7 2.87 -8.13 -21.17
CA PHE A 7 2.21 -7.22 -20.23
C PHE A 7 2.44 -7.65 -18.78
N VAL A 8 2.29 -8.96 -18.47
CA VAL A 8 2.54 -9.48 -17.11
C VAL A 8 3.99 -9.30 -16.68
N ARG A 9 4.94 -9.42 -17.60
CA ARG A 9 6.38 -9.28 -17.31
C ARG A 9 6.84 -7.84 -17.17
N SER A 10 6.10 -6.88 -17.71
CA SER A 10 6.51 -5.47 -17.76
C SER A 10 6.71 -4.83 -16.38
N ILE A 11 6.11 -5.40 -15.34
CA ILE A 11 6.25 -4.90 -13.97
C ILE A 11 7.50 -5.46 -13.26
N LEU A 12 8.12 -6.54 -13.76
CA LEU A 12 9.27 -7.15 -13.08
C LEU A 12 10.43 -6.16 -13.03
N GLY A 13 10.93 -5.89 -11.82
CA GLY A 13 11.99 -4.91 -11.57
C GLY A 13 11.57 -3.45 -11.71
N ASP A 14 10.27 -3.16 -11.93
CA ASP A 14 9.76 -1.81 -12.22
C ASP A 14 8.63 -1.36 -11.26
N TYR A 15 8.56 -1.95 -10.07
CA TYR A 15 7.54 -1.64 -9.06
C TYR A 15 7.65 -0.17 -8.60
N GLY A 16 6.53 0.55 -8.66
CA GLY A 16 6.47 1.97 -8.28
C GLY A 16 6.80 2.96 -9.41
N ASN A 17 7.03 2.48 -10.64
CA ASN A 17 7.33 3.34 -11.78
C ASN A 17 6.15 3.34 -12.79
N LYS A 18 6.13 2.47 -13.78
CA LYS A 18 5.08 2.46 -14.81
C LYS A 18 3.71 2.10 -14.26
N ASP A 19 3.65 1.19 -13.32
CA ASP A 19 2.42 0.82 -12.62
C ASP A 19 1.81 1.99 -11.84
N TYR A 20 2.64 2.82 -11.21
CA TYR A 20 2.23 4.07 -10.57
C TYR A 20 1.71 5.09 -11.59
N GLN A 21 2.44 5.27 -12.71
CA GLN A 21 2.04 6.18 -13.78
C GLN A 21 0.71 5.78 -14.41
N ASP A 22 0.52 4.49 -14.69
CA ASP A 22 -0.72 3.94 -15.25
C ASP A 22 -1.94 4.23 -14.35
N LEU A 23 -1.76 4.09 -13.04
CA LEU A 23 -2.84 4.39 -12.07
C LEU A 23 -3.19 5.87 -12.06
N LEU A 24 -2.22 6.77 -12.07
CA LEU A 24 -2.49 8.22 -12.11
C LEU A 24 -3.14 8.64 -13.42
N LEU A 25 -2.69 8.11 -14.56
CA LEU A 25 -3.32 8.34 -15.87
C LEU A 25 -4.76 7.80 -15.90
N GLY A 26 -5.02 6.65 -15.26
CA GLY A 26 -6.38 6.13 -15.10
C GLY A 26 -7.29 7.05 -14.29
N VAL A 27 -6.76 7.65 -13.21
CA VAL A 27 -7.51 8.67 -12.44
C VAL A 27 -7.78 9.91 -13.29
N ASP A 28 -6.80 10.38 -14.07
CA ASP A 28 -6.97 11.53 -14.97
C ASP A 28 -8.05 11.24 -16.02
N ASP A 29 -8.04 10.06 -16.63
CA ASP A 29 -9.03 9.66 -17.61
C ASP A 29 -10.44 9.64 -17.02
N VAL A 30 -10.60 9.06 -15.82
CA VAL A 30 -11.91 9.05 -15.13
C VAL A 30 -12.39 10.46 -14.83
N LEU A 31 -11.55 11.33 -14.28
CA LEU A 31 -11.94 12.71 -13.96
C LEU A 31 -12.28 13.53 -15.22
N ASN A 32 -11.62 13.27 -16.34
CA ASN A 32 -11.91 13.93 -17.62
C ASN A 32 -13.26 13.52 -18.22
N HIS A 33 -13.68 12.25 -18.00
CA HIS A 33 -14.94 11.73 -18.53
C HIS A 33 -16.12 11.85 -17.56
N HIS A 34 -15.85 12.11 -16.28
CA HIS A 34 -16.83 12.18 -15.20
C HIS A 34 -16.77 13.50 -14.43
N PRO A 35 -17.26 14.60 -15.02
CA PRO A 35 -17.19 15.93 -14.41
C PRO A 35 -18.02 16.07 -13.13
N GLU A 36 -18.88 15.11 -12.83
CA GLU A 36 -19.63 15.01 -11.57
C GLU A 36 -18.76 14.57 -10.38
N ILE A 37 -17.54 14.05 -10.60
CA ILE A 37 -16.61 13.65 -9.55
C ILE A 37 -15.81 14.86 -9.10
N ASP A 38 -15.86 15.16 -7.80
CA ASP A 38 -15.03 16.20 -7.20
C ASP A 38 -13.56 15.70 -7.08
N PRO A 39 -12.60 16.29 -7.82
CA PRO A 39 -11.20 15.87 -7.76
C PRO A 39 -10.53 16.11 -6.41
N GLN A 40 -11.12 16.91 -5.53
CA GLN A 40 -10.61 17.16 -4.18
C GLN A 40 -11.11 16.12 -3.15
N LYS A 41 -12.05 15.25 -3.54
CA LYS A 41 -12.66 14.22 -2.68
C LYS A 41 -12.36 12.80 -3.14
N ILE A 42 -11.20 12.59 -3.70
CA ILE A 42 -10.75 11.25 -4.14
C ILE A 42 -9.84 10.62 -3.10
N HIS A 43 -10.04 9.33 -2.85
CA HIS A 43 -9.28 8.54 -1.88
C HIS A 43 -8.49 7.45 -2.57
N VAL A 44 -7.33 7.07 -2.01
CA VAL A 44 -6.58 5.92 -2.46
C VAL A 44 -6.66 4.78 -1.45
N VAL A 45 -7.10 3.59 -1.91
CA VAL A 45 -7.29 2.42 -1.04
C VAL A 45 -6.69 1.19 -1.69
N GLY A 46 -5.85 0.47 -0.96
CA GLY A 46 -5.24 -0.75 -1.48
C GLY A 46 -4.84 -1.75 -0.41
N GLY A 47 -4.66 -3.01 -0.83
CA GLY A 47 -4.20 -4.06 0.06
C GLY A 47 -3.18 -4.98 -0.61
N SER A 48 -2.19 -5.47 0.16
CA SER A 48 -1.08 -6.28 -0.35
C SER A 48 -0.22 -5.47 -1.34
N TYR A 49 -0.07 -5.89 -2.58
CA TYR A 49 0.52 -5.05 -3.63
C TYR A 49 -0.18 -3.68 -3.73
N GLY A 50 -1.52 -3.64 -3.67
CA GLY A 50 -2.26 -2.37 -3.64
C GLY A 50 -1.98 -1.55 -2.39
N GLY A 51 -1.61 -2.17 -1.25
CA GLY A 51 -1.13 -1.48 -0.05
C GLY A 51 0.27 -0.90 -0.24
N PHE A 52 1.18 -1.64 -0.88
CA PHE A 52 2.47 -1.11 -1.34
C PHE A 52 2.26 0.12 -2.22
N MET A 53 1.40 0.02 -3.22
CA MET A 53 1.10 1.10 -4.14
C MET A 53 0.42 2.29 -3.46
N THR A 54 -0.48 2.06 -2.48
CA THR A 54 -1.06 3.14 -1.68
C THR A 54 0.03 3.91 -0.91
N ASN A 55 0.95 3.20 -0.24
CA ASN A 55 2.08 3.80 0.47
C ASN A 55 3.01 4.56 -0.50
N TRP A 56 3.24 4.01 -1.69
CA TRP A 56 4.04 4.64 -2.74
C TRP A 56 3.41 5.93 -3.24
N ILE A 57 2.13 5.87 -3.59
CA ILE A 57 1.36 7.03 -4.10
C ILE A 57 1.42 8.19 -3.11
N VAL A 58 1.11 7.98 -1.84
CA VAL A 58 1.09 9.08 -0.85
C VAL A 58 2.47 9.66 -0.55
N GLY A 59 3.56 8.91 -0.82
CA GLY A 59 4.93 9.41 -0.75
C GLY A 59 5.38 10.21 -1.98
N HIS A 60 4.57 10.21 -3.08
CA HIS A 60 4.96 10.82 -4.36
C HIS A 60 3.94 11.84 -4.89
N THR A 61 2.75 11.95 -4.30
CA THR A 61 1.74 12.96 -4.66
C THR A 61 0.80 13.23 -3.48
N ASP A 62 0.31 14.45 -3.39
CA ASP A 62 -0.69 14.93 -2.43
C ASP A 62 -2.12 14.98 -3.00
N ARG A 63 -2.34 14.34 -4.15
CA ARG A 63 -3.57 14.40 -4.93
C ARG A 63 -4.80 13.83 -4.21
N PHE A 64 -4.62 12.93 -3.25
CA PHE A 64 -5.70 12.20 -2.59
C PHE A 64 -6.00 12.82 -1.22
N CYS A 65 -7.29 13.06 -0.92
CA CYS A 65 -7.70 13.66 0.35
C CYS A 65 -7.51 12.72 1.54
N SER A 66 -7.53 11.40 1.33
CA SER A 66 -7.08 10.41 2.33
C SER A 66 -6.65 9.10 1.69
N ALA A 67 -5.97 8.26 2.48
CA ALA A 67 -5.48 6.96 2.07
C ALA A 67 -5.85 5.86 3.07
N VAL A 68 -6.07 4.64 2.57
CA VAL A 68 -6.23 3.44 3.40
C VAL A 68 -5.32 2.34 2.88
N THR A 69 -4.27 2.05 3.61
CA THR A 69 -3.31 1.00 3.29
C THR A 69 -3.55 -0.23 4.15
N GLN A 70 -3.61 -1.41 3.51
CA GLN A 70 -3.99 -2.63 4.20
C GLN A 70 -3.01 -3.74 3.90
N ARG A 71 -2.56 -4.50 4.95
CA ARG A 71 -1.65 -5.63 4.78
C ARG A 71 -0.57 -5.30 3.72
N SER A 72 0.01 -4.14 3.88
CA SER A 72 0.88 -3.50 2.89
C SER A 72 2.33 -3.93 3.02
N ILE A 73 3.13 -3.46 2.07
CA ILE A 73 4.59 -3.51 2.12
C ILE A 73 5.09 -2.07 2.15
N SER A 74 6.05 -1.78 3.03
CA SER A 74 6.67 -0.46 3.15
C SER A 74 8.19 -0.50 3.02
N ASN A 75 8.83 -1.64 3.33
CA ASN A 75 10.28 -1.78 3.38
C ASN A 75 10.72 -3.14 2.81
N TRP A 76 11.26 -3.15 1.61
CA TRP A 76 11.69 -4.37 0.93
C TRP A 76 12.87 -5.07 1.62
N ILE A 77 13.71 -4.33 2.36
CA ILE A 77 14.84 -4.89 3.10
C ILE A 77 14.36 -5.77 4.24
N SER A 78 13.44 -5.27 5.09
CA SER A 78 12.88 -6.06 6.18
C SER A 78 11.93 -7.14 5.67
N PHE A 79 11.14 -6.86 4.61
CA PHE A 79 10.28 -7.84 3.95
C PHE A 79 11.07 -9.07 3.48
N TYR A 80 12.29 -8.89 2.98
CA TYR A 80 13.16 -9.98 2.56
C TYR A 80 13.34 -11.05 3.66
N GLY A 81 13.56 -10.61 4.90
CA GLY A 81 13.86 -11.51 6.02
C GLY A 81 12.64 -11.94 6.86
N THR A 82 11.49 -11.28 6.72
CA THR A 82 10.33 -11.47 7.61
C THR A 82 9.12 -12.11 6.91
N SER A 83 9.01 -11.97 5.58
CA SER A 83 7.91 -12.56 4.81
C SER A 83 8.14 -14.04 4.52
N ASP A 84 7.04 -14.82 4.46
CA ASP A 84 7.05 -16.24 4.05
C ASP A 84 7.51 -16.45 2.59
N ILE A 85 7.54 -15.38 1.78
CA ILE A 85 8.02 -15.38 0.39
C ILE A 85 9.15 -14.38 0.15
N GLY A 86 9.71 -13.77 1.19
CA GLY A 86 10.61 -12.63 1.11
C GLY A 86 11.74 -12.78 0.09
N PRO A 87 12.69 -13.72 0.25
CA PRO A 87 13.81 -13.88 -0.68
C PRO A 87 13.35 -14.22 -2.11
N PHE A 88 12.31 -15.07 -2.23
CA PHE A 88 11.76 -15.45 -3.53
C PHE A 88 11.14 -14.23 -4.23
N PHE A 89 10.31 -13.45 -3.51
CA PHE A 89 9.62 -12.30 -4.09
C PHE A 89 10.61 -11.22 -4.54
N VAL A 90 11.54 -10.84 -3.67
CA VAL A 90 12.54 -9.81 -3.97
C VAL A 90 13.39 -10.22 -5.17
N LYS A 91 13.86 -11.46 -5.22
CA LYS A 91 14.69 -11.94 -6.32
C LYS A 91 13.96 -12.03 -7.66
N TYR A 92 12.72 -12.51 -7.69
CA TYR A 92 12.01 -12.80 -8.95
C TYR A 92 10.96 -11.77 -9.36
N GLN A 93 10.56 -10.88 -8.46
CA GLN A 93 9.63 -9.81 -8.76
C GLN A 93 10.33 -8.45 -8.84
N LEU A 94 11.20 -8.15 -7.90
CA LEU A 94 11.97 -6.91 -7.93
C LEU A 94 13.26 -7.03 -8.74
N LEU A 95 13.70 -8.24 -9.07
CA LEU A 95 14.94 -8.58 -9.78
C LEU A 95 16.22 -8.09 -9.06
N HIS A 96 16.17 -8.01 -7.73
CA HIS A 96 17.27 -7.61 -6.86
C HIS A 96 17.51 -8.64 -5.75
N ASP A 97 18.61 -8.50 -5.02
CA ASP A 97 18.89 -9.31 -3.84
C ASP A 97 19.32 -8.41 -2.67
N LEU A 98 19.50 -8.97 -1.47
CA LEU A 98 19.76 -8.22 -0.24
C LEU A 98 21.07 -7.43 -0.26
N ASP A 99 22.06 -7.85 -1.04
CA ASP A 99 23.32 -7.12 -1.23
C ASP A 99 23.12 -5.80 -1.99
N GLU A 100 22.01 -5.63 -2.70
CA GLU A 100 21.58 -4.39 -3.35
C GLU A 100 20.66 -3.55 -2.44
N SER A 101 20.93 -3.53 -1.14
CA SER A 101 20.06 -2.89 -0.13
C SER A 101 19.76 -1.41 -0.39
N LYS A 102 20.66 -0.69 -1.05
CA LYS A 102 20.41 0.70 -1.46
C LYS A 102 19.26 0.79 -2.46
N THR A 103 19.27 -0.06 -3.49
CA THR A 103 18.20 -0.10 -4.49
C THR A 103 16.88 -0.55 -3.86
N LEU A 104 16.90 -1.59 -3.00
CA LEU A 104 15.72 -2.04 -2.27
C LEU A 104 15.15 -0.94 -1.37
N TRP A 105 16.00 -0.09 -0.77
CA TRP A 105 15.53 1.07 -0.03
C TRP A 105 14.87 2.11 -0.93
N GLU A 106 15.49 2.45 -2.05
CA GLU A 106 14.94 3.40 -3.05
C GLU A 106 13.62 2.91 -3.65
N MET A 107 13.39 1.60 -3.73
CA MET A 107 12.12 0.98 -4.13
C MET A 107 11.11 0.85 -2.97
N SER A 108 11.49 1.18 -1.74
CA SER A 108 10.64 1.03 -0.56
C SER A 108 9.82 2.29 -0.30
N PRO A 109 8.48 2.22 -0.14
CA PRO A 109 7.67 3.38 0.21
C PRO A 109 8.10 4.10 1.47
N LEU A 110 8.71 3.37 2.42
CA LEU A 110 9.19 3.93 3.68
C LEU A 110 10.29 4.99 3.47
N ALA A 111 11.06 4.91 2.39
CA ALA A 111 12.08 5.88 2.03
C ALA A 111 11.50 7.28 1.72
N TYR A 112 10.22 7.35 1.41
CA TYR A 112 9.50 8.57 1.02
C TYR A 112 8.45 9.00 2.04
N ALA A 113 8.45 8.38 3.22
CA ALA A 113 7.47 8.70 4.26
C ALA A 113 7.54 10.15 4.76
N ASP A 114 8.70 10.79 4.62
CA ASP A 114 8.90 12.21 4.96
C ASP A 114 8.21 13.18 3.98
N HIS A 115 7.79 12.69 2.81
CA HIS A 115 7.06 13.48 1.82
C HIS A 115 5.54 13.36 1.97
N VAL A 116 5.05 12.45 2.80
CA VAL A 116 3.63 12.21 2.96
C VAL A 116 2.97 13.39 3.69
N SER A 117 1.88 13.91 3.09
CA SER A 117 0.97 14.87 3.73
C SER A 117 -0.45 14.31 3.88
N THR A 118 -0.77 13.25 3.13
CA THR A 118 -2.11 12.64 3.06
C THR A 118 -2.47 11.89 4.35
N PRO A 119 -3.60 12.20 5.00
CA PRO A 119 -4.13 11.41 6.12
C PRO A 119 -4.25 9.94 5.75
N THR A 120 -3.65 9.05 6.55
CA THR A 120 -3.49 7.64 6.15
C THR A 120 -3.89 6.66 7.27
N LEU A 121 -4.90 5.82 6.98
CA LEU A 121 -5.28 4.70 7.82
C LEU A 121 -4.47 3.45 7.45
N VAL A 122 -3.86 2.81 8.46
CA VAL A 122 -3.10 1.56 8.30
C VAL A 122 -3.88 0.42 8.93
N LEU A 123 -4.21 -0.62 8.15
CA LEU A 123 -4.93 -1.81 8.60
C LEU A 123 -4.08 -3.06 8.40
N HIS A 124 -3.87 -3.86 9.45
CA HIS A 124 -3.03 -5.06 9.35
C HIS A 124 -3.55 -6.22 10.21
N GLY A 125 -3.40 -7.45 9.71
CA GLY A 125 -3.66 -8.65 10.49
C GLY A 125 -2.44 -9.02 11.33
N GLU A 126 -2.64 -9.39 12.60
CA GLU A 126 -1.53 -9.75 13.51
C GLU A 126 -0.76 -11.00 13.07
N ASN A 127 -1.44 -11.94 12.39
CA ASN A 127 -0.85 -13.20 11.94
C ASN A 127 -0.60 -13.19 10.41
N ASP A 128 -0.33 -12.03 9.84
CA ASP A 128 0.02 -11.91 8.43
C ASP A 128 1.49 -12.27 8.22
N LEU A 129 1.75 -13.44 7.67
CA LEU A 129 3.09 -13.91 7.32
C LEU A 129 3.50 -13.54 5.90
N ARG A 130 2.54 -13.16 5.04
CA ARG A 130 2.80 -12.77 3.64
C ARG A 130 3.34 -11.35 3.56
N CYS A 131 2.62 -10.40 4.16
CA CYS A 131 3.10 -9.05 4.42
C CYS A 131 3.14 -8.90 5.94
N PRO A 132 4.29 -9.12 6.57
CA PRO A 132 4.38 -9.15 8.03
C PRO A 132 3.89 -7.85 8.66
N GLN A 133 3.29 -7.97 9.84
CA GLN A 133 2.68 -6.85 10.58
C GLN A 133 3.63 -5.66 10.73
N GLU A 134 4.92 -5.92 10.89
CA GLU A 134 5.96 -4.88 11.04
C GLU A 134 6.02 -3.93 9.83
N GLN A 135 5.61 -4.35 8.64
CA GLN A 135 5.54 -3.50 7.46
C GLN A 135 4.55 -2.33 7.64
N GLY A 136 3.37 -2.63 8.19
CA GLY A 136 2.39 -1.59 8.57
C GLY A 136 2.85 -0.74 9.75
N GLN A 137 3.49 -1.35 10.74
CA GLN A 137 4.02 -0.65 11.93
C GLN A 137 5.12 0.33 11.57
N GLN A 138 6.05 -0.03 10.68
CA GLN A 138 7.12 0.87 10.22
C GLN A 138 6.51 2.11 9.54
N PHE A 139 5.59 1.92 8.61
CA PHE A 139 4.96 3.02 7.88
C PHE A 139 4.17 3.94 8.82
N TYR A 140 3.30 3.36 9.67
CA TYR A 140 2.58 4.11 10.69
C TYR A 140 3.51 4.93 11.60
N THR A 141 4.60 4.34 12.07
CA THR A 141 5.56 5.02 12.94
C THR A 141 6.23 6.20 12.24
N ALA A 142 6.60 6.03 10.97
CA ALA A 142 7.18 7.11 10.16
C ALA A 142 6.19 8.27 9.98
N LEU A 143 4.93 7.97 9.63
CA LEU A 143 3.86 8.98 9.50
C LEU A 143 3.61 9.73 10.81
N LYS A 144 3.57 9.01 11.94
CA LYS A 144 3.42 9.65 13.27
C LYS A 144 4.56 10.58 13.63
N ARG A 145 5.79 10.22 13.29
CA ARG A 145 6.95 11.10 13.52
C ARG A 145 6.89 12.39 12.71
N ASN A 146 6.18 12.37 11.59
CA ASN A 146 6.02 13.51 10.69
C ASN A 146 4.69 14.27 10.94
N ASP A 147 4.05 14.03 12.10
CA ASP A 147 2.79 14.64 12.52
C ASP A 147 1.63 14.48 11.53
N ILE A 148 1.68 13.41 10.71
CA ILE A 148 0.59 13.09 9.78
C ILE A 148 -0.59 12.49 10.58
N ASP A 149 -1.82 12.91 10.24
CA ASP A 149 -3.01 12.26 10.77
C ASP A 149 -3.04 10.81 10.30
N THR A 150 -2.81 9.90 11.24
CA THR A 150 -2.73 8.46 10.93
C THR A 150 -3.19 7.61 12.11
N LYS A 151 -3.79 6.47 11.78
CA LYS A 151 -4.23 5.45 12.73
C LYS A 151 -3.77 4.08 12.27
N LEU A 152 -3.31 3.25 13.21
CA LEU A 152 -3.05 1.83 12.98
C LEU A 152 -4.12 0.99 13.67
N ILE A 153 -4.75 0.08 12.92
CA ILE A 153 -5.67 -0.92 13.47
C ILE A 153 -5.08 -2.31 13.18
N LEU A 154 -4.82 -3.05 14.23
CA LEU A 154 -4.39 -4.44 14.17
C LEU A 154 -5.58 -5.36 14.42
N PHE A 155 -5.78 -6.33 13.53
CA PHE A 155 -6.86 -7.31 13.63
C PHE A 155 -6.33 -8.59 14.27
N PRO A 156 -6.81 -8.94 15.47
CA PRO A 156 -6.32 -10.10 16.22
C PRO A 156 -6.53 -11.40 15.42
N HIS A 157 -5.54 -12.27 15.48
CA HIS A 157 -5.55 -13.60 14.86
C HIS A 157 -5.81 -13.63 13.35
N SER A 158 -5.77 -12.49 12.69
CA SER A 158 -6.08 -12.35 11.26
C SER A 158 -4.84 -12.52 10.40
N SER A 159 -4.94 -13.37 9.39
CA SER A 159 -3.91 -13.58 8.37
C SER A 159 -4.03 -12.56 7.22
N HIS A 160 -3.16 -12.71 6.22
CA HIS A 160 -3.22 -11.95 4.95
C HIS A 160 -4.59 -12.04 4.25
N GLY A 161 -5.36 -13.09 4.52
CA GLY A 161 -6.68 -13.33 3.95
C GLY A 161 -7.84 -12.64 4.66
N LEU A 162 -7.64 -11.79 5.67
CA LEU A 162 -8.70 -11.16 6.48
C LEU A 162 -9.92 -10.70 5.66
N SER A 163 -9.70 -9.98 4.58
CA SER A 163 -10.78 -9.42 3.74
C SER A 163 -11.64 -10.47 3.03
N ARG A 164 -11.15 -11.69 2.87
CA ARG A 164 -11.79 -12.79 2.14
C ARG A 164 -12.30 -13.91 3.07
N SER A 165 -11.44 -14.37 3.95
CA SER A 165 -11.63 -15.56 4.78
C SER A 165 -11.51 -15.31 6.29
N GLY A 166 -11.34 -14.04 6.71
CA GLY A 166 -11.30 -13.67 8.12
C GLY A 166 -12.68 -13.82 8.81
N LEU A 167 -12.65 -13.73 10.15
CA LEU A 167 -13.86 -13.76 10.96
C LEU A 167 -14.86 -12.69 10.50
N PRO A 168 -16.16 -12.99 10.39
CA PRO A 168 -17.16 -12.06 9.85
C PRO A 168 -17.22 -10.71 10.57
N ASN A 169 -17.12 -10.70 11.90
CA ASN A 169 -17.10 -9.47 12.69
C ASN A 169 -15.88 -8.59 12.38
N LEU A 170 -14.69 -9.17 12.24
CA LEU A 170 -13.47 -8.43 11.89
C LEU A 170 -13.50 -7.91 10.45
N ARG A 171 -14.14 -8.64 9.54
CA ARG A 171 -14.37 -8.17 8.17
C ARG A 171 -15.31 -6.96 8.13
N LEU A 172 -16.36 -6.95 8.95
CA LEU A 172 -17.28 -5.81 9.08
C LEU A 172 -16.57 -4.62 9.73
N GLU A 173 -15.84 -4.83 10.82
CA GLU A 173 -15.06 -3.79 11.49
C GLU A 173 -14.04 -3.15 10.53
N ARG A 174 -13.36 -3.96 9.73
CA ARG A 174 -12.46 -3.46 8.69
C ARG A 174 -13.18 -2.56 7.68
N LEU A 175 -14.35 -2.96 7.18
CA LEU A 175 -15.13 -2.17 6.23
C LEU A 175 -15.61 -0.85 6.87
N SER A 176 -16.11 -0.90 8.10
CA SER A 176 -16.52 0.29 8.84
C SER A 176 -15.34 1.25 9.02
N ALA A 177 -14.17 0.74 9.44
CA ALA A 177 -12.98 1.57 9.61
C ALA A 177 -12.57 2.30 8.31
N ILE A 178 -12.65 1.62 7.15
CA ILE A 178 -12.37 2.22 5.85
C ILE A 178 -13.36 3.33 5.54
N THR A 179 -14.66 3.04 5.64
CA THR A 179 -15.73 4.00 5.27
C THR A 179 -15.76 5.21 6.21
N ASP A 180 -15.53 4.99 7.51
CA ASP A 180 -15.51 6.05 8.49
C ASP A 180 -14.30 6.96 8.31
N TRP A 181 -13.12 6.36 7.98
CA TRP A 181 -11.92 7.13 7.65
C TRP A 181 -12.12 8.04 6.45
N MET A 182 -12.66 7.49 5.36
CA MET A 182 -12.91 8.24 4.13
C MET A 182 -13.89 9.39 4.38
N LYS A 183 -15.03 9.14 5.09
CA LYS A 183 -16.02 10.18 5.43
C LYS A 183 -15.46 11.27 6.33
N THR A 184 -14.50 10.96 7.19
CA THR A 184 -13.90 11.96 8.08
C THR A 184 -12.96 12.92 7.34
N HIS A 185 -12.46 12.50 6.17
CA HIS A 185 -11.47 13.23 5.38
C HIS A 185 -11.98 13.63 3.98
N GLU A 186 -13.29 13.85 3.83
CA GLU A 186 -13.92 14.38 2.61
C GLU A 186 -13.75 15.90 2.47
#